data_f2de7e5a8e1fae751b4e6ee337463c19
#
_entry.id   f2de7e5a8e1fae751b4e6ee337463c19
#
_cell.length_a   1.000
_cell.length_b   1.000
_cell.length_c   1.000
_cell.angle_alpha   90.00
_cell.angle_beta   90.00
_cell.angle_gamma   90.00
#
_symmetry.space_group_name_H-M   'P 1'
#
loop_
_entity.id
_entity.type
_entity.pdbx_description
1 polymer ?
#
loop_
_entity_poly.entity_id
_entity_poly.type
_entity_poly.pdbx_seq_one_letter_code
_entity_poly.pdbx_strand_id
1 'polypeptide(L)'
;MLSRILFFLIIISNTFSCQETKEKIPKPLNPNGDSELALLMRELQTNTSIIKNEIEKVNFDPSENSNNEYFAKLIESRHKLIEAEPSDKNLKSTNTYSNFVKMYNYSVSNFLNNNIKTNNYNNMINNCISCHQQFCLGTISTINKLKIK
;
A
#
# COMPACT_ATOMS: atom_id res chain seq x y z
N MET A 1 41.69 25.01 50.91
CA MET A 1 40.29 24.87 50.54
C MET A 1 40.05 24.84 49.01
N LEU A 2 40.86 25.52 48.21
CA LEU A 2 40.68 25.54 46.74
C LEU A 2 40.93 24.20 46.04
N SER A 3 41.83 23.37 46.56
CA SER A 3 42.16 22.07 45.93
C SER A 3 41.06 21.01 45.97
N ARG A 4 40.14 21.10 46.93
CA ARG A 4 39.01 20.15 47.05
C ARG A 4 37.85 20.49 46.12
N ILE A 5 37.72 21.74 45.70
CA ILE A 5 36.65 22.18 44.77
C ILE A 5 36.99 21.80 43.34
N LEU A 6 38.26 21.75 42.97
CA LEU A 6 38.70 21.38 41.62
C LEU A 6 38.45 19.88 41.31
N PHE A 7 38.49 19.03 42.32
CA PHE A 7 38.24 17.59 42.16
C PHE A 7 36.76 17.24 41.94
N PHE A 8 35.83 18.05 42.43
CA PHE A 8 34.39 17.84 42.22
C PHE A 8 33.91 18.29 40.83
N LEU A 9 34.64 19.21 40.16
CA LEU A 9 34.27 19.70 38.84
C LEU A 9 34.62 18.72 37.71
N ILE A 10 35.53 17.77 37.92
CA ILE A 10 35.98 16.81 36.90
C ILE A 10 35.07 15.57 36.84
N ILE A 11 34.26 15.31 37.81
CA ILE A 11 33.39 14.12 37.88
C ILE A 11 32.05 14.30 37.11
N ILE A 12 31.67 15.55 36.82
CA ILE A 12 30.33 15.85 36.22
C ILE A 12 30.35 15.78 34.67
N SER A 13 31.50 15.63 34.03
CA SER A 13 31.63 15.73 32.55
C SER A 13 31.57 14.39 31.81
N ASN A 14 31.29 13.23 32.45
CA ASN A 14 31.32 11.94 31.80
C ASN A 14 30.01 11.20 31.73
N THR A 15 28.86 11.88 31.79
CA THR A 15 27.63 11.28 31.37
C THR A 15 27.43 11.49 29.87
N PHE A 16 28.31 10.91 29.05
CA PHE A 16 27.99 10.62 27.66
C PHE A 16 26.84 9.60 27.68
N SER A 17 25.63 10.11 27.61
CA SER A 17 24.46 9.32 27.27
C SER A 17 24.70 8.74 25.88
N CYS A 18 25.10 7.47 25.81
CA CYS A 18 24.92 6.67 24.62
C CYS A 18 23.41 6.67 24.33
N GLN A 19 22.96 7.54 23.43
CA GLN A 19 21.70 7.33 22.76
C GLN A 19 21.88 6.05 21.95
N GLU A 20 21.40 4.94 22.45
CA GLU A 20 21.10 3.76 21.64
C GLU A 20 20.16 4.23 20.53
N THR A 21 20.73 4.49 19.36
CA THR A 21 19.96 4.47 18.13
C THR A 21 19.44 3.04 18.03
N LYS A 22 18.21 2.80 18.46
CA LYS A 22 17.49 1.56 18.13
C LYS A 22 17.49 1.47 16.62
N GLU A 23 18.49 0.78 16.05
CA GLU A 23 18.38 0.31 14.68
C GLU A 23 17.04 -0.37 14.58
N LYS A 24 16.15 0.18 13.74
CA LYS A 24 14.91 -0.48 13.40
C LYS A 24 15.30 -1.79 12.76
N ILE A 25 15.23 -2.88 13.54
CA ILE A 25 15.38 -4.23 13.01
C ILE A 25 14.44 -4.31 11.83
N PRO A 26 14.94 -4.57 10.60
CA PRO A 26 14.07 -4.70 9.43
C PRO A 26 13.02 -5.75 9.76
N LYS A 27 11.74 -5.42 9.58
CA LYS A 27 10.67 -6.41 9.74
C LYS A 27 11.03 -7.62 8.88
N PRO A 28 10.98 -8.85 9.44
CA PRO A 28 11.29 -10.03 8.66
C PRO A 28 10.35 -10.07 7.46
N LEU A 29 10.89 -10.42 6.30
CA LEU A 29 10.08 -10.79 5.15
C LEU A 29 9.14 -11.93 5.57
N ASN A 30 7.93 -11.96 5.02
CA ASN A 30 7.01 -13.05 5.24
C ASN A 30 7.70 -14.41 4.96
N PRO A 31 7.24 -15.54 5.53
CA PRO A 31 7.95 -16.83 5.48
C PRO A 31 8.34 -17.31 4.08
N ASN A 32 7.61 -16.87 3.04
CA ASN A 32 7.88 -17.17 1.62
C ASN A 32 8.73 -16.11 0.91
N GLY A 33 9.30 -15.15 1.64
CA GLY A 33 10.14 -14.08 1.09
C GLY A 33 9.40 -12.91 0.44
N ASP A 34 8.07 -12.91 0.45
CA ASP A 34 7.27 -11.82 -0.13
C ASP A 34 7.22 -10.58 0.78
N SER A 35 7.28 -9.40 0.18
CA SER A 35 7.04 -8.14 0.89
C SER A 35 5.56 -7.95 1.23
N GLU A 36 5.26 -7.08 2.21
CA GLU A 36 3.88 -6.72 2.56
C GLU A 36 3.12 -6.18 1.34
N LEU A 37 3.79 -5.34 0.52
CA LEU A 37 3.21 -4.82 -0.70
C LEU A 37 2.90 -5.92 -1.73
N ALA A 38 3.77 -6.92 -1.88
CA ALA A 38 3.52 -8.04 -2.80
C ALA A 38 2.30 -8.88 -2.36
N LEU A 39 2.13 -9.12 -1.07
CA LEU A 39 0.96 -9.81 -0.53
C LEU A 39 -0.33 -9.00 -0.74
N LEU A 40 -0.27 -7.69 -0.50
CA LEU A 40 -1.40 -6.79 -0.76
C LEU A 40 -1.80 -6.80 -2.24
N MET A 41 -0.83 -6.82 -3.18
CA MET A 41 -1.12 -6.89 -4.61
C MET A 41 -1.85 -8.18 -5.00
N ARG A 42 -1.51 -9.31 -4.39
CA ARG A 42 -2.24 -10.58 -4.61
C ARG A 42 -3.65 -10.55 -4.04
N GLU A 43 -3.82 -9.98 -2.84
CA GLU A 43 -5.14 -9.77 -2.25
C GLU A 43 -6.02 -8.89 -3.15
N LEU A 44 -5.46 -7.77 -3.64
CA LEU A 44 -6.14 -6.86 -4.57
C LEU A 44 -6.52 -7.55 -5.87
N GLN A 45 -5.64 -8.36 -6.44
CA GLN A 45 -5.93 -9.14 -7.65
C GLN A 45 -7.13 -10.07 -7.43
N THR A 46 -7.16 -10.79 -6.32
CA THR A 46 -8.27 -11.69 -5.97
C THR A 46 -9.57 -10.92 -5.79
N ASN A 47 -9.57 -9.87 -4.99
CA ASN A 47 -10.76 -9.07 -4.71
C ASN A 47 -11.32 -8.39 -5.97
N THR A 48 -10.46 -7.81 -6.80
CA THR A 48 -10.90 -7.19 -8.06
C THR A 48 -11.41 -8.21 -9.07
N SER A 49 -10.86 -9.42 -9.10
CA SER A 49 -11.40 -10.50 -9.95
C SER A 49 -12.82 -10.90 -9.53
N ILE A 50 -13.08 -10.98 -8.23
CA ILE A 50 -14.42 -11.29 -7.71
C ILE A 50 -15.37 -10.14 -8.02
N ILE A 51 -14.98 -8.88 -7.78
CA ILE A 51 -15.78 -7.70 -8.12
C ILE A 51 -16.12 -7.67 -9.61
N LYS A 52 -15.16 -7.98 -10.49
CA LYS A 52 -15.38 -8.11 -11.93
C LYS A 52 -16.54 -9.09 -12.20
N ASN A 53 -16.42 -10.31 -11.66
CA ASN A 53 -17.40 -11.35 -11.89
C ASN A 53 -18.81 -10.94 -11.38
N GLU A 54 -18.88 -10.18 -10.29
CA GLU A 54 -20.15 -9.63 -9.79
C GLU A 54 -20.74 -8.61 -10.76
N ILE A 55 -19.93 -7.67 -11.28
CA ILE A 55 -20.40 -6.65 -12.23
C ILE A 55 -20.84 -7.27 -13.57
N GLU A 56 -20.22 -8.35 -13.99
CA GLU A 56 -20.57 -9.06 -15.24
C GLU A 56 -21.86 -9.90 -15.14
N LYS A 57 -22.46 -10.07 -13.96
CA LYS A 57 -23.75 -10.75 -13.81
C LYS A 57 -24.88 -9.95 -14.45
N VAL A 58 -25.81 -10.66 -15.09
CA VAL A 58 -26.93 -10.07 -15.84
C VAL A 58 -27.84 -9.18 -14.97
N ASN A 59 -27.94 -9.47 -13.67
CA ASN A 59 -28.80 -8.76 -12.71
C ASN A 59 -27.98 -8.06 -11.63
N PHE A 60 -26.83 -7.50 -11.99
CA PHE A 60 -26.01 -6.79 -11.02
C PHE A 60 -26.70 -5.51 -10.54
N ASP A 61 -27.08 -5.46 -9.26
CA ASP A 61 -27.59 -4.27 -8.58
C ASP A 61 -26.49 -3.67 -7.67
N PRO A 62 -26.00 -2.48 -8.01
CA PRO A 62 -24.99 -1.80 -7.19
C PRO A 62 -25.45 -1.52 -5.75
N SER A 63 -26.75 -1.31 -5.52
CA SER A 63 -27.30 -0.96 -4.20
C SER A 63 -27.29 -2.16 -3.23
N GLU A 64 -27.55 -3.34 -3.72
CA GLU A 64 -27.50 -4.58 -2.92
C GLU A 64 -26.06 -5.03 -2.63
N ASN A 65 -25.12 -4.70 -3.53
CA ASN A 65 -23.75 -5.17 -3.44
C ASN A 65 -22.81 -4.20 -2.69
N SER A 66 -23.26 -2.99 -2.33
CA SER A 66 -22.46 -2.01 -1.60
C SER A 66 -21.95 -2.52 -0.23
N ASN A 67 -22.64 -3.46 0.39
CA ASN A 67 -22.26 -4.11 1.65
C ASN A 67 -21.41 -5.39 1.46
N ASN A 68 -20.99 -5.69 0.24
CA ASN A 68 -20.19 -6.86 -0.04
C ASN A 68 -18.79 -6.72 0.54
N GLU A 69 -18.30 -7.76 1.18
CA GLU A 69 -16.95 -7.86 1.79
C GLU A 69 -15.83 -7.42 0.86
N TYR A 70 -15.93 -7.73 -0.44
CA TYR A 70 -14.88 -7.41 -1.42
C TYR A 70 -14.78 -5.91 -1.70
N PHE A 71 -15.90 -5.17 -1.66
CA PHE A 71 -15.88 -3.71 -1.75
C PHE A 71 -15.28 -3.09 -0.49
N ALA A 72 -15.58 -3.64 0.69
CA ALA A 72 -14.95 -3.21 1.94
C ALA A 72 -13.43 -3.42 1.92
N LYS A 73 -12.96 -4.57 1.44
CA LYS A 73 -11.53 -4.86 1.24
C LYS A 73 -10.88 -3.91 0.22
N LEU A 74 -11.59 -3.52 -0.83
CA LEU A 74 -11.10 -2.54 -1.79
C LEU A 74 -10.92 -1.16 -1.14
N ILE A 75 -11.84 -0.74 -0.27
CA ILE A 75 -11.72 0.50 0.51
C ILE A 75 -10.50 0.43 1.44
N GLU A 76 -10.35 -0.67 2.18
CA GLU A 76 -9.24 -0.88 3.11
C GLU A 76 -7.88 -0.86 2.41
N SER A 77 -7.79 -1.40 1.20
CA SER A 77 -6.56 -1.43 0.41
C SER A 77 -5.99 -0.03 0.12
N ARG A 78 -6.83 1.02 0.10
CA ARG A 78 -6.39 2.41 -0.09
C ARG A 78 -5.44 2.86 1.02
N HIS A 79 -5.71 2.46 2.26
CA HIS A 79 -4.84 2.74 3.41
C HIS A 79 -3.64 1.81 3.42
N LYS A 80 -3.86 0.52 3.21
CA LYS A 80 -2.78 -0.49 3.16
C LYS A 80 -1.70 -0.18 2.12
N LEU A 81 -2.05 0.41 0.96
CA LEU A 81 -1.07 0.81 -0.06
C LEU A 81 -0.10 1.88 0.41
N ILE A 82 -0.52 2.74 1.34
CA ILE A 82 0.35 3.78 1.93
C ILE A 82 1.32 3.13 2.93
N GLU A 83 0.87 2.11 3.65
CA GLU A 83 1.58 1.50 4.78
C GLU A 83 2.46 0.32 4.39
N ALA A 84 2.00 -0.51 3.44
CA ALA A 84 2.67 -1.76 3.08
C ALA A 84 4.11 -1.56 2.61
N GLU A 85 5.03 -2.34 3.18
CA GLU A 85 6.44 -2.26 2.86
C GLU A 85 6.76 -3.02 1.56
N PRO A 86 7.37 -2.35 0.56
CA PRO A 86 7.84 -2.98 -0.67
C PRO A 86 9.16 -3.73 -0.45
N SER A 87 9.50 -4.61 -1.38
CA SER A 87 10.83 -5.27 -1.41
C SER A 87 11.96 -4.24 -1.64
N ASP A 88 11.75 -3.26 -2.50
CA ASP A 88 12.64 -2.11 -2.66
C ASP A 88 12.22 -1.00 -1.69
N LYS A 89 12.99 -0.82 -0.63
CA LYS A 89 12.72 0.18 0.41
C LYS A 89 12.71 1.62 -0.10
N ASN A 90 13.38 1.90 -1.22
CA ASN A 90 13.43 3.25 -1.80
C ASN A 90 12.15 3.59 -2.57
N LEU A 91 11.34 2.60 -2.95
CA LEU A 91 10.15 2.82 -3.76
C LEU A 91 9.18 3.82 -3.14
N LYS A 92 8.90 3.68 -1.83
CA LYS A 92 7.94 4.54 -1.10
C LYS A 92 8.39 6.00 -0.99
N SER A 93 9.70 6.25 -1.03
CA SER A 93 10.25 7.61 -0.97
C SER A 93 10.15 8.37 -2.29
N THR A 94 9.74 7.69 -3.38
CA THR A 94 9.62 8.33 -4.69
C THR A 94 8.30 9.08 -4.85
N ASN A 95 8.37 10.29 -5.42
CA ASN A 95 7.18 11.06 -5.80
C ASN A 95 6.30 10.27 -6.79
N THR A 96 6.92 9.47 -7.65
CA THR A 96 6.23 8.65 -8.64
C THR A 96 5.31 7.64 -7.97
N TYR A 97 5.81 6.88 -6.97
CA TYR A 97 4.99 5.93 -6.21
C TYR A 97 3.84 6.63 -5.48
N SER A 98 4.13 7.73 -4.78
CA SER A 98 3.12 8.52 -4.07
C SER A 98 2.00 9.02 -5.00
N ASN A 99 2.34 9.45 -6.22
CA ASN A 99 1.36 9.89 -7.20
C ASN A 99 0.48 8.72 -7.69
N PHE A 100 1.04 7.54 -7.95
CA PHE A 100 0.24 6.37 -8.33
C PHE A 100 -0.70 5.93 -7.21
N VAL A 101 -0.26 5.96 -5.95
CA VAL A 101 -1.13 5.68 -4.81
C VAL A 101 -2.30 6.67 -4.74
N LYS A 102 -2.06 7.97 -4.95
CA LYS A 102 -3.12 8.99 -5.02
C LYS A 102 -4.09 8.73 -6.17
N MET A 103 -3.59 8.41 -7.35
CA MET A 103 -4.43 8.10 -8.53
C MET A 103 -5.28 6.85 -8.29
N TYR A 104 -4.70 5.81 -7.70
CA TYR A 104 -5.45 4.61 -7.31
C TYR A 104 -6.56 4.96 -6.32
N ASN A 105 -6.24 5.67 -5.23
CA ASN A 105 -7.21 6.08 -4.21
C ASN A 105 -8.36 6.90 -4.80
N TYR A 106 -8.06 7.81 -5.72
CA TYR A 106 -9.08 8.57 -6.45
C TYR A 106 -9.96 7.67 -7.32
N SER A 107 -9.35 6.75 -8.08
CA SER A 107 -10.11 5.85 -8.97
C SER A 107 -11.01 4.88 -8.22
N VAL A 108 -10.56 4.36 -7.06
CA VAL A 108 -11.40 3.54 -6.17
C VAL A 108 -12.58 4.36 -5.65
N SER A 109 -12.33 5.60 -5.17
CA SER A 109 -13.39 6.48 -4.69
C SER A 109 -14.41 6.77 -5.79
N ASN A 110 -13.93 7.07 -6.99
CA ASN A 110 -14.79 7.37 -8.13
C ASN A 110 -15.63 6.15 -8.55
N PHE A 111 -15.04 4.96 -8.53
CA PHE A 111 -15.74 3.70 -8.81
C PHE A 111 -16.87 3.45 -7.80
N LEU A 112 -16.61 3.66 -6.50
CA LEU A 112 -17.57 3.37 -5.44
C LEU A 112 -18.69 4.43 -5.35
N ASN A 113 -18.37 5.72 -5.55
CA ASN A 113 -19.31 6.83 -5.32
C ASN A 113 -20.18 7.16 -6.54
N ASN A 114 -19.73 6.88 -7.77
CA ASN A 114 -20.39 7.31 -9.01
C ASN A 114 -21.16 6.19 -9.73
N ASN A 115 -21.91 5.40 -9.01
CA ASN A 115 -22.51 4.16 -9.51
C ASN A 115 -21.45 3.18 -10.05
N ILE A 116 -21.46 1.99 -9.53
CA ILE A 116 -20.53 0.90 -9.89
C ILE A 116 -20.72 0.58 -11.39
N LYS A 117 -20.04 1.34 -12.26
CA LYS A 117 -20.11 1.20 -13.72
C LYS A 117 -18.85 0.56 -14.25
N THR A 118 -19.01 -0.25 -15.28
CA THR A 118 -17.91 -0.89 -16.02
C THR A 118 -16.78 0.09 -16.35
N ASN A 119 -17.10 1.30 -16.82
CA ASN A 119 -16.09 2.30 -17.16
C ASN A 119 -15.26 2.74 -15.95
N ASN A 120 -15.90 2.99 -14.80
CA ASN A 120 -15.20 3.40 -13.58
C ASN A 120 -14.33 2.26 -13.04
N TYR A 121 -14.83 1.03 -13.09
CA TYR A 121 -14.06 -0.16 -12.77
C TYR A 121 -12.83 -0.29 -13.68
N ASN A 122 -13.00 -0.22 -15.00
CA ASN A 122 -11.91 -0.32 -15.95
C ASN A 122 -10.90 0.82 -15.82
N ASN A 123 -11.31 2.02 -15.43
CA ASN A 123 -10.40 3.13 -15.11
C ASN A 123 -9.54 2.82 -13.89
N MET A 124 -10.11 2.20 -12.85
CA MET A 124 -9.35 1.74 -11.70
C MET A 124 -8.30 0.69 -12.11
N ILE A 125 -8.65 -0.29 -12.94
CA ILE A 125 -7.72 -1.29 -13.47
C ILE A 125 -6.63 -0.65 -14.33
N ASN A 126 -6.96 0.39 -15.13
CA ASN A 126 -5.98 1.13 -15.91
C ASN A 126 -4.94 1.82 -15.01
N ASN A 127 -5.33 2.35 -13.86
CA ASN A 127 -4.37 2.92 -12.90
C ASN A 127 -3.44 1.84 -12.32
N CYS A 128 -3.94 0.63 -12.05
CA CYS A 128 -3.09 -0.49 -11.67
C CYS A 128 -2.05 -0.80 -12.76
N ILE A 129 -2.48 -0.87 -14.03
CA ILE A 129 -1.60 -1.11 -15.16
C ILE A 129 -0.52 -0.03 -15.27
N SER A 130 -0.90 1.24 -15.17
CA SER A 130 0.04 2.37 -15.30
C SER A 130 1.12 2.33 -14.22
N CYS A 131 0.76 2.04 -12.97
CA CYS A 131 1.72 1.86 -11.88
C CYS A 131 2.66 0.66 -12.18
N HIS A 132 2.10 -0.48 -12.56
CA HIS A 132 2.88 -1.68 -12.85
C HIS A 132 3.77 -1.54 -14.08
N GLN A 133 3.40 -0.73 -15.07
CA GLN A 133 4.27 -0.38 -16.19
C GLN A 133 5.55 0.32 -15.75
N GLN A 134 5.49 1.08 -14.65
CA GLN A 134 6.65 1.77 -14.11
C GLN A 134 7.52 0.89 -13.23
N PHE A 135 6.92 -0.03 -12.46
CA PHE A 135 7.63 -0.71 -11.38
C PHE A 135 7.66 -2.24 -11.48
N CYS A 136 6.73 -2.88 -12.22
CA CYS A 136 6.58 -4.33 -12.21
C CYS A 136 5.94 -4.90 -13.49
N LEU A 137 6.65 -4.84 -14.60
CA LEU A 137 6.17 -5.19 -15.95
C LEU A 137 5.61 -6.63 -16.04
N GLY A 138 6.17 -7.57 -15.30
CA GLY A 138 5.82 -9.00 -15.39
C GLY A 138 4.36 -9.33 -15.08
N THR A 139 3.63 -8.45 -14.38
CA THR A 139 2.24 -8.69 -13.95
C THR A 139 1.19 -8.07 -14.86
N ILE A 140 1.58 -7.26 -15.85
CA ILE A 140 0.64 -6.50 -16.70
C ILE A 140 -0.35 -7.40 -17.42
N SER A 141 0.10 -8.54 -17.96
CA SER A 141 -0.78 -9.50 -18.65
C SER A 141 -1.89 -10.04 -17.73
N THR A 142 -1.55 -10.26 -16.45
CA THR A 142 -2.50 -10.72 -15.46
C THR A 142 -3.50 -9.63 -15.08
N ILE A 143 -3.02 -8.38 -14.90
CA ILE A 143 -3.89 -7.24 -14.58
C ILE A 143 -4.84 -6.93 -15.75
N ASN A 144 -4.40 -7.07 -16.99
CA ASN A 144 -5.28 -6.87 -18.15
C ASN A 144 -6.47 -7.83 -18.20
N LYS A 145 -6.34 -9.04 -17.63
CA LYS A 145 -7.45 -10.01 -17.54
C LYS A 145 -8.55 -9.56 -16.58
N LEU A 146 -8.25 -8.62 -15.69
CA LEU A 146 -9.23 -8.05 -14.77
C LEU A 146 -10.18 -7.06 -15.45
N LYS A 147 -9.88 -6.55 -16.64
CA LYS A 147 -10.78 -5.64 -17.37
C LYS A 147 -12.07 -6.35 -17.78
N ILE A 148 -13.16 -5.63 -17.67
CA ILE A 148 -14.47 -5.99 -18.24
C ILE A 148 -14.46 -5.60 -19.73
N LYS A 149 -14.91 -6.50 -20.59
CA LYS A 149 -14.97 -6.30 -22.04
C LYS A 149 -16.28 -5.68 -22.47
#